data_12906288c70bfba42ae6749f52ca43ae
#
_entry.id   12906288c70bfba42ae6749f52ca43ae
#
_cell.length_a   1.000
_cell.length_b   1.000
_cell.length_c   1.000
_cell.angle_alpha   90.00
_cell.angle_beta   90.00
_cell.angle_gamma   90.00
#
_symmetry.space_group_name_H-M   'P 1'
#
loop_
_entity.id
_entity.type
_entity.pdbx_description
1 polymer ?
#
loop_
_entity_poly.entity_id
_entity_poly.type
_entity_poly.pdbx_seq_one_letter_code
_entity_poly.pdbx_strand_id
1 'polypeptide(L)'
;VKKNYAKALLILALLPASVLAAIPTYDFKVVNTYPHDPQAFTEGLLYRDGFLYESTGLNGKSSIRKVSLETGKVLQSKDIPPQYFGEGLTVWNDTLVGLTWQTQTGFVFDLKTFELRNQFAYPGEGWGLTQNGKELIMSDGTATLRFLDPKTFLEVRRVKVTADGIAVDQVNELEVVGDEIYANLWHTNTIARIDPANGKITGWIDLGKLYPAAGKGPTGENVMNGIAYDAEKKRLFVTGKLWPKVYEIKLVPRGGR
;
A
#
# COMPACT_ATOMS: atom_id res chain seq x y z
N VAL A 1 69.17 28.99 -31.78
CA VAL A 1 68.25 28.64 -30.67
C VAL A 1 66.93 28.12 -31.28
N LYS A 2 66.74 26.78 -31.29
CA LYS A 2 65.48 26.18 -31.76
C LYS A 2 64.54 25.97 -30.55
N LYS A 3 63.40 26.63 -30.56
CA LYS A 3 62.37 26.47 -29.57
C LYS A 3 61.46 25.25 -29.96
N ASN A 4 61.51 24.19 -29.17
CA ASN A 4 60.57 23.08 -29.30
C ASN A 4 59.26 23.39 -28.57
N TYR A 5 58.15 23.49 -29.29
CA TYR A 5 56.81 23.58 -28.69
C TYR A 5 56.26 22.15 -28.54
N ALA A 6 56.18 21.68 -27.29
CA ALA A 6 55.44 20.46 -26.98
C ALA A 6 53.93 20.71 -27.11
N LYS A 7 53.26 20.03 -28.03
CA LYS A 7 51.79 20.01 -28.12
C LYS A 7 51.24 19.12 -27.06
N ALA A 8 50.58 19.69 -26.05
CA ALA A 8 49.81 18.91 -25.08
C ALA A 8 48.51 18.43 -25.75
N LEU A 9 48.36 17.13 -25.87
CA LEU A 9 47.17 16.47 -26.36
C LEU A 9 46.16 16.34 -25.20
N LEU A 10 45.13 17.17 -25.21
CA LEU A 10 44.02 17.09 -24.23
C LEU A 10 43.11 15.93 -24.59
N ILE A 11 43.22 14.80 -23.89
CA ILE A 11 42.30 13.67 -24.04
C ILE A 11 41.06 13.97 -23.22
N LEU A 12 39.99 14.35 -23.91
CA LEU A 12 38.65 14.52 -23.35
C LEU A 12 38.06 13.13 -23.12
N ALA A 13 38.06 12.62 -21.87
CA ALA A 13 37.42 11.39 -21.51
C ALA A 13 35.89 11.60 -21.52
N LEU A 14 35.23 11.10 -22.55
CA LEU A 14 33.77 10.98 -22.60
C LEU A 14 33.34 9.90 -21.59
N LEU A 15 32.85 10.32 -20.43
CA LEU A 15 32.16 9.43 -19.51
C LEU A 15 30.83 8.98 -20.18
N PRO A 16 30.54 7.68 -20.20
CA PRO A 16 29.26 7.22 -20.73
C PRO A 16 28.13 7.78 -19.87
N ALA A 17 27.22 8.54 -20.44
CA ALA A 17 25.99 8.93 -19.81
C ALA A 17 25.19 7.64 -19.54
N SER A 18 25.06 7.26 -18.27
CA SER A 18 24.16 6.17 -17.87
C SER A 18 22.73 6.59 -18.21
N VAL A 19 22.16 6.02 -19.26
CA VAL A 19 20.74 6.15 -19.55
C VAL A 19 20.01 5.43 -18.41
N LEU A 20 19.44 6.18 -17.47
CA LEU A 20 18.55 5.63 -16.49
C LEU A 20 17.38 4.99 -17.24
N ALA A 21 17.22 3.67 -17.12
CA ALA A 21 16.06 2.99 -17.69
C ALA A 21 14.79 3.53 -17.02
N ALA A 22 13.80 3.89 -17.83
CA ALA A 22 12.52 4.37 -17.31
C ALA A 22 11.88 3.35 -16.37
N ILE A 23 11.25 3.82 -15.30
CA ILE A 23 10.53 2.97 -14.35
C ILE A 23 9.45 2.18 -15.11
N PRO A 24 9.46 0.83 -15.06
CA PRO A 24 8.54 0.01 -15.83
C PRO A 24 7.09 0.21 -15.39
N THR A 25 6.18 0.18 -16.34
CA THR A 25 4.73 0.19 -16.08
C THR A 25 4.13 -1.18 -16.42
N TYR A 26 3.24 -1.62 -15.58
CA TYR A 26 2.50 -2.88 -15.74
C TYR A 26 1.02 -2.57 -16.00
N ASP A 27 0.46 -3.24 -16.97
CA ASP A 27 -0.97 -3.44 -17.16
C ASP A 27 -1.41 -4.66 -16.33
N PHE A 28 -2.68 -5.01 -16.40
CA PHE A 28 -3.24 -6.14 -15.66
C PHE A 28 -4.18 -6.98 -16.52
N LYS A 29 -4.39 -8.22 -16.06
CA LYS A 29 -5.52 -9.07 -16.48
C LYS A 29 -6.32 -9.45 -15.25
N VAL A 30 -7.64 -9.29 -15.30
CA VAL A 30 -8.55 -9.82 -14.29
C VAL A 30 -8.59 -11.35 -14.44
N VAL A 31 -8.29 -12.06 -13.36
CA VAL A 31 -8.33 -13.52 -13.28
C VAL A 31 -9.69 -13.96 -12.72
N ASN A 32 -10.09 -13.36 -11.61
CA ASN A 32 -11.36 -13.59 -10.95
C ASN A 32 -11.96 -12.28 -10.41
N THR A 33 -13.23 -12.32 -10.10
CA THR A 33 -13.95 -11.21 -9.50
C THR A 33 -14.84 -11.76 -8.38
N TYR A 34 -14.72 -11.17 -7.20
CA TYR A 34 -15.43 -11.58 -5.99
C TYR A 34 -16.38 -10.48 -5.52
N PRO A 35 -17.50 -10.84 -4.85
CA PRO A 35 -18.38 -9.86 -4.25
C PRO A 35 -17.66 -9.06 -3.15
N HIS A 36 -17.99 -7.78 -3.03
CA HIS A 36 -17.53 -6.90 -1.97
C HIS A 36 -18.69 -6.02 -1.50
N ASP A 37 -18.66 -5.62 -0.23
CA ASP A 37 -19.71 -4.77 0.34
C ASP A 37 -19.60 -3.35 -0.21
N PRO A 38 -20.60 -2.87 -1.00
CA PRO A 38 -20.55 -1.53 -1.57
C PRO A 38 -20.73 -0.39 -0.53
N GLN A 39 -20.92 -0.73 0.74
CA GLN A 39 -20.92 0.21 1.85
C GLN A 39 -19.59 0.22 2.62
N ALA A 40 -18.65 -0.67 2.28
CA ALA A 40 -17.33 -0.70 2.87
C ALA A 40 -16.49 0.49 2.39
N PHE A 41 -16.19 1.42 3.29
CA PHE A 41 -15.24 2.48 3.04
C PHE A 41 -13.83 1.94 3.36
N THR A 42 -13.29 1.12 2.46
CA THR A 42 -12.07 0.32 2.66
C THR A 42 -10.85 1.20 2.88
N GLU A 43 -10.17 1.02 4.02
CA GLU A 43 -8.94 1.73 4.37
C GLU A 43 -7.74 0.79 4.56
N GLY A 44 -7.98 -0.48 4.83
CA GLY A 44 -6.95 -1.51 4.91
C GLY A 44 -7.49 -2.85 4.48
N LEU A 45 -6.70 -3.62 3.77
CA LEU A 45 -7.08 -4.94 3.26
C LEU A 45 -5.90 -5.89 3.35
N LEU A 46 -6.14 -7.13 3.76
CA LEU A 46 -5.16 -8.21 3.66
C LEU A 46 -5.85 -9.55 3.41
N TYR A 47 -5.12 -10.50 2.83
CA TYR A 47 -5.59 -11.87 2.65
C TYR A 47 -4.90 -12.82 3.63
N ARG A 48 -5.68 -13.70 4.25
CA ARG A 48 -5.16 -14.80 5.07
C ARG A 48 -6.11 -15.98 5.09
N ASP A 49 -5.61 -17.16 4.77
CA ASP A 49 -6.28 -18.47 4.94
C ASP A 49 -7.69 -18.54 4.30
N GLY A 50 -7.86 -17.98 3.10
CA GLY A 50 -9.15 -17.96 2.39
C GLY A 50 -10.07 -16.79 2.73
N PHE A 51 -9.64 -15.89 3.62
CA PHE A 51 -10.43 -14.76 4.08
C PHE A 51 -9.72 -13.44 3.77
N LEU A 52 -10.51 -12.41 3.54
CA LEU A 52 -10.05 -11.04 3.62
C LEU A 52 -10.27 -10.53 5.05
N TYR A 53 -9.28 -9.83 5.57
CA TYR A 53 -9.44 -8.97 6.75
C TYR A 53 -9.42 -7.55 6.25
N GLU A 54 -10.41 -6.79 6.65
CA GLU A 54 -10.66 -5.45 6.13
C GLU A 54 -10.86 -4.48 7.29
N SER A 55 -10.26 -3.31 7.18
CA SER A 55 -10.60 -2.15 8.00
C SER A 55 -11.37 -1.15 7.16
N THR A 56 -12.41 -0.58 7.76
CA THR A 56 -13.22 0.46 7.12
C THR A 56 -13.15 1.76 7.88
N GLY A 57 -13.20 2.87 7.14
CA GLY A 57 -13.20 4.22 7.68
C GLY A 57 -14.61 4.75 8.00
N LEU A 58 -14.69 6.05 8.22
CA LEU A 58 -15.82 6.89 8.60
C LEU A 58 -16.14 6.87 10.10
N ASN A 59 -16.07 8.06 10.73
CA ASN A 59 -16.42 8.21 12.15
C ASN A 59 -17.81 7.65 12.46
N GLY A 60 -17.91 6.82 13.49
CA GLY A 60 -19.15 6.15 13.88
C GLY A 60 -19.58 4.97 13.00
N LYS A 61 -18.78 4.63 11.95
CA LYS A 61 -19.01 3.49 11.05
C LYS A 61 -17.78 2.63 10.82
N SER A 62 -16.63 3.03 11.36
CA SER A 62 -15.37 2.31 11.22
C SER A 62 -15.44 0.94 11.89
N SER A 63 -14.92 -0.08 11.24
CA SER A 63 -14.91 -1.46 11.74
C SER A 63 -13.70 -2.22 11.23
N ILE A 64 -13.31 -3.29 11.94
CA ILE A 64 -12.49 -4.36 11.41
C ILE A 64 -13.37 -5.57 11.11
N ARG A 65 -13.12 -6.25 10.01
CA ARG A 65 -13.96 -7.32 9.51
C ARG A 65 -13.14 -8.52 9.05
N LYS A 66 -13.70 -9.72 9.24
CA LYS A 66 -13.28 -10.94 8.54
C LYS A 66 -14.34 -11.28 7.50
N VAL A 67 -13.94 -11.32 6.24
CA VAL A 67 -14.83 -11.45 5.08
C VAL A 67 -14.47 -12.71 4.30
N SER A 68 -15.47 -13.51 3.94
CA SER A 68 -15.27 -14.64 3.02
C SER A 68 -14.95 -14.10 1.62
N LEU A 69 -13.79 -14.44 1.06
CA LEU A 69 -13.40 -14.01 -0.28
C LEU A 69 -14.44 -14.42 -1.33
N GLU A 70 -14.89 -15.67 -1.29
CA GLU A 70 -15.78 -16.23 -2.32
C GLU A 70 -17.18 -15.61 -2.33
N THR A 71 -17.69 -15.23 -1.17
CA THR A 71 -19.09 -14.79 -1.04
C THR A 71 -19.25 -13.31 -0.68
N GLY A 72 -18.18 -12.62 -0.30
CA GLY A 72 -18.24 -11.25 0.23
C GLY A 72 -18.94 -11.14 1.59
N LYS A 73 -19.32 -12.29 2.21
CA LYS A 73 -20.04 -12.29 3.48
C LYS A 73 -19.12 -11.91 4.63
N VAL A 74 -19.52 -10.91 5.41
CA VAL A 74 -18.87 -10.58 6.69
C VAL A 74 -19.18 -11.71 7.69
N LEU A 75 -18.14 -12.41 8.13
CA LEU A 75 -18.23 -13.53 9.06
C LEU A 75 -18.05 -13.10 10.51
N GLN A 76 -17.26 -12.04 10.71
CA GLN A 76 -16.98 -11.44 12.00
C GLN A 76 -16.71 -9.95 11.80
N SER A 77 -17.17 -9.13 12.74
CA SER A 77 -16.94 -7.68 12.72
C SER A 77 -16.78 -7.15 14.13
N LYS A 78 -15.95 -6.12 14.25
CA LYS A 78 -15.77 -5.32 15.48
C LYS A 78 -15.81 -3.86 15.11
N ASP A 79 -16.75 -3.13 15.68
CA ASP A 79 -16.83 -1.68 15.51
C ASP A 79 -15.67 -0.98 16.25
N ILE A 80 -15.10 -0.01 15.59
CA ILE A 80 -14.13 0.93 16.18
C ILE A 80 -14.94 2.03 16.91
N PRO A 81 -14.51 2.47 18.11
CA PRO A 81 -15.24 3.51 18.84
C PRO A 81 -15.45 4.77 17.97
N PRO A 82 -16.63 5.42 18.08
CA PRO A 82 -17.13 6.38 17.07
C PRO A 82 -16.28 7.65 16.92
N GLN A 83 -15.43 7.97 17.88
CA GLN A 83 -14.49 9.09 17.78
C GLN A 83 -13.30 8.82 16.86
N TYR A 84 -13.06 7.57 16.50
CA TYR A 84 -11.95 7.18 15.62
C TYR A 84 -12.42 6.96 14.19
N PHE A 85 -11.55 7.31 13.27
CA PHE A 85 -11.65 6.93 11.86
C PHE A 85 -10.66 5.80 11.63
N GLY A 86 -11.12 4.57 11.36
CA GLY A 86 -10.28 3.40 11.12
C GLY A 86 -9.53 3.52 9.79
N GLU A 87 -8.28 3.09 9.80
CA GLU A 87 -7.34 3.18 8.68
C GLU A 87 -6.66 1.82 8.41
N GLY A 88 -5.41 1.83 7.97
CA GLY A 88 -4.65 0.65 7.61
C GLY A 88 -4.68 -0.48 8.64
N LEU A 89 -4.65 -1.72 8.16
CA LEU A 89 -4.76 -2.94 8.96
C LEU A 89 -3.73 -3.96 8.50
N THR A 90 -3.06 -4.61 9.44
CA THR A 90 -2.22 -5.78 9.13
C THR A 90 -2.30 -6.85 10.21
N VAL A 91 -1.83 -8.06 9.88
CA VAL A 91 -1.68 -9.15 10.86
C VAL A 91 -0.24 -9.20 11.34
N TRP A 92 -0.06 -9.26 12.65
CA TRP A 92 1.22 -9.57 13.28
C TRP A 92 1.06 -10.74 14.26
N ASN A 93 1.65 -11.89 13.94
CA ASN A 93 1.47 -13.15 14.66
C ASN A 93 -0.01 -13.54 14.80
N ASP A 94 -0.55 -13.51 16.03
CA ASP A 94 -1.93 -13.82 16.39
C ASP A 94 -2.77 -12.57 16.68
N THR A 95 -2.34 -11.42 16.18
CA THR A 95 -3.02 -10.14 16.36
C THR A 95 -3.33 -9.46 15.05
N LEU A 96 -4.36 -8.61 15.07
CA LEU A 96 -4.64 -7.59 14.07
C LEU A 96 -4.17 -6.25 14.62
N VAL A 97 -3.33 -5.56 13.87
CA VAL A 97 -2.87 -4.21 14.20
C VAL A 97 -3.53 -3.24 13.24
N GLY A 98 -4.27 -2.27 13.78
CA GLY A 98 -4.98 -1.25 13.00
C GLY A 98 -4.57 0.15 13.39
N LEU A 99 -4.64 1.07 12.44
CA LEU A 99 -4.37 2.50 12.62
C LEU A 99 -5.66 3.31 12.67
N THR A 100 -5.54 4.57 13.05
CA THR A 100 -6.59 5.60 12.93
C THR A 100 -6.03 6.81 12.21
N TRP A 101 -6.87 7.55 11.49
CA TRP A 101 -6.44 8.69 10.68
C TRP A 101 -5.67 9.76 11.47
N GLN A 102 -6.37 10.60 12.22
CA GLN A 102 -5.79 11.80 12.86
C GLN A 102 -5.66 11.71 14.37
N THR A 103 -6.22 10.67 14.97
CA THR A 103 -6.25 10.52 16.43
C THR A 103 -4.98 9.91 17.01
N GLN A 104 -3.96 9.64 16.17
CA GLN A 104 -2.64 9.16 16.57
C GLN A 104 -2.69 7.90 17.45
N THR A 105 -3.72 7.07 17.23
CA THR A 105 -3.99 5.88 18.04
C THR A 105 -3.97 4.64 17.16
N GLY A 106 -3.20 3.64 17.56
CA GLY A 106 -3.24 2.31 16.98
C GLY A 106 -3.89 1.31 17.94
N PHE A 107 -4.54 0.30 17.38
CA PHE A 107 -5.20 -0.77 18.12
C PHE A 107 -4.56 -2.11 17.81
N VAL A 108 -4.47 -2.97 18.83
CA VAL A 108 -4.04 -4.36 18.70
C VAL A 108 -5.18 -5.24 19.17
N PHE A 109 -5.75 -6.00 18.26
CA PHE A 109 -6.85 -6.93 18.55
C PHE A 109 -6.36 -8.37 18.48
N ASP A 110 -7.00 -9.26 19.22
CA ASP A 110 -6.88 -10.69 19.03
C ASP A 110 -7.37 -11.08 17.62
N LEU A 111 -6.59 -11.84 16.87
CA LEU A 111 -6.92 -12.23 15.49
C LEU A 111 -8.17 -13.13 15.41
N LYS A 112 -8.45 -13.93 16.45
CA LYS A 112 -9.57 -14.88 16.45
C LYS A 112 -10.86 -14.28 17.00
N THR A 113 -10.76 -13.50 18.09
CA THR A 113 -11.92 -12.99 18.80
C THR A 113 -12.26 -11.53 18.47
N PHE A 114 -11.32 -10.78 17.90
CA PHE A 114 -11.38 -9.31 17.69
C PHE A 114 -11.51 -8.52 19.01
N GLU A 115 -11.17 -9.15 20.13
CA GLU A 115 -11.07 -8.46 21.41
C GLU A 115 -9.85 -7.55 21.43
N LEU A 116 -10.01 -6.35 21.97
CA LEU A 116 -8.92 -5.40 22.14
C LEU A 116 -7.90 -5.92 23.16
N ARG A 117 -6.65 -6.11 22.71
CA ARG A 117 -5.53 -6.53 23.57
C ARG A 117 -4.68 -5.37 24.05
N ASN A 118 -4.48 -4.37 23.19
CA ASN A 118 -3.61 -3.23 23.48
C ASN A 118 -3.94 -2.02 22.60
N GLN A 119 -3.44 -0.86 23.01
CA GLN A 119 -3.42 0.38 22.23
C GLN A 119 -2.01 0.96 22.25
N PHE A 120 -1.63 1.67 21.19
CA PHE A 120 -0.38 2.38 21.11
C PHE A 120 -0.60 3.76 20.48
N ALA A 121 0.36 4.65 20.68
CA ALA A 121 0.33 5.97 20.07
C ALA A 121 1.46 6.13 19.05
N TYR A 122 1.21 6.92 18.03
CA TYR A 122 2.21 7.35 17.04
C TYR A 122 1.96 8.82 16.68
N PRO A 123 2.99 9.59 16.31
CA PRO A 123 2.82 10.98 15.90
C PRO A 123 2.32 11.09 14.47
N GLY A 124 1.52 12.11 14.18
CA GLY A 124 1.01 12.40 12.84
C GLY A 124 -0.22 11.58 12.46
N GLU A 125 -0.50 11.49 11.18
CA GLU A 125 -1.59 10.68 10.64
C GLU A 125 -1.16 9.23 10.44
N GLY A 126 -2.13 8.30 10.42
CA GLY A 126 -1.93 6.92 10.01
C GLY A 126 -2.86 6.63 8.84
N TRP A 127 -2.31 6.10 7.72
CA TRP A 127 -3.06 5.73 6.52
C TRP A 127 -2.94 4.22 6.29
N GLY A 128 -2.06 3.75 5.40
CA GLY A 128 -1.87 2.33 5.18
C GLY A 128 -0.98 1.65 6.23
N LEU A 129 -1.14 0.34 6.38
CA LEU A 129 -0.32 -0.48 7.27
C LEU A 129 -0.11 -1.88 6.69
N THR A 130 1.14 -2.31 6.59
CA THR A 130 1.53 -3.69 6.25
C THR A 130 2.70 -4.15 7.11
N GLN A 131 3.28 -5.31 6.81
CA GLN A 131 4.44 -5.85 7.53
C GLN A 131 5.32 -6.73 6.63
N ASN A 132 6.61 -6.83 6.94
CA ASN A 132 7.60 -7.59 6.17
C ASN A 132 8.19 -8.80 6.93
N GLY A 133 7.53 -9.27 7.98
CA GLY A 133 8.02 -10.33 8.87
C GLY A 133 9.04 -9.88 9.93
N LYS A 134 9.47 -8.60 9.88
CA LYS A 134 10.42 -8.00 10.84
C LYS A 134 9.90 -6.70 11.44
N GLU A 135 9.28 -5.88 10.63
CA GLU A 135 8.82 -4.54 10.94
C GLU A 135 7.37 -4.36 10.48
N LEU A 136 6.62 -3.55 11.18
CA LEU A 136 5.38 -2.95 10.66
C LEU A 136 5.77 -1.76 9.78
N ILE A 137 5.03 -1.53 8.70
CA ILE A 137 5.32 -0.47 7.74
C ILE A 137 4.05 0.35 7.57
N MET A 138 4.11 1.64 7.89
CA MET A 138 2.97 2.54 7.77
C MET A 138 3.23 3.71 6.82
N SER A 139 2.19 4.15 6.17
CA SER A 139 2.11 5.40 5.42
C SER A 139 1.31 6.46 6.21
N ASP A 140 1.43 7.71 5.79
CA ASP A 140 0.75 8.86 6.38
C ASP A 140 0.33 9.91 5.33
N GLY A 141 0.20 9.49 4.07
CA GLY A 141 -0.12 10.36 2.94
C GLY A 141 1.05 11.17 2.39
N THR A 142 2.16 11.28 3.14
CA THR A 142 3.38 11.92 2.66
C THR A 142 4.21 10.96 1.79
N ALA A 143 5.32 11.44 1.24
CA ALA A 143 6.30 10.61 0.55
C ALA A 143 7.18 9.81 1.50
N THR A 144 6.70 9.45 2.69
CA THR A 144 7.49 8.76 3.71
C THR A 144 6.81 7.46 4.13
N LEU A 145 7.54 6.35 4.08
CA LEU A 145 7.17 5.12 4.76
C LEU A 145 7.93 5.02 6.07
N ARG A 146 7.19 4.74 7.15
CA ARG A 146 7.69 4.62 8.51
C ARG A 146 7.71 3.16 8.90
N PHE A 147 8.84 2.69 9.44
CA PHE A 147 9.02 1.31 9.87
C PHE A 147 9.03 1.27 11.39
N LEU A 148 8.13 0.46 11.96
CA LEU A 148 7.94 0.37 13.40
C LEU A 148 8.39 -0.99 13.91
N ASP A 149 8.99 -1.00 15.09
CA ASP A 149 9.22 -2.24 15.83
C ASP A 149 7.86 -2.83 16.26
N PRO A 150 7.56 -4.09 15.94
CA PRO A 150 6.22 -4.66 16.16
C PRO A 150 5.91 -5.00 17.63
N LYS A 151 6.87 -4.88 18.54
CA LYS A 151 6.68 -5.10 19.97
C LYS A 151 6.43 -3.79 20.71
N THR A 152 7.17 -2.75 20.34
CA THR A 152 7.11 -1.44 21.00
C THR A 152 6.27 -0.42 20.25
N PHE A 153 5.99 -0.67 18.95
CA PHE A 153 5.34 0.24 18.01
C PHE A 153 6.09 1.56 17.81
N LEU A 154 7.34 1.63 18.26
CA LEU A 154 8.20 2.79 18.04
C LEU A 154 8.79 2.75 16.64
N GLU A 155 8.92 3.93 16.03
CA GLU A 155 9.59 4.06 14.74
C GLU A 155 11.09 3.75 14.88
N VAL A 156 11.59 2.82 14.05
CA VAL A 156 13.01 2.42 14.03
C VAL A 156 13.75 2.96 12.83
N ARG A 157 13.04 3.24 11.73
CA ARG A 157 13.59 3.87 10.53
C ARG A 157 12.47 4.41 9.64
N ARG A 158 12.85 5.20 8.66
CA ARG A 158 11.95 5.66 7.57
C ARG A 158 12.69 5.68 6.24
N VAL A 159 11.93 5.57 5.16
CA VAL A 159 12.43 5.75 3.80
C VAL A 159 11.58 6.78 3.07
N LYS A 160 12.20 7.53 2.16
CA LYS A 160 11.49 8.48 1.30
C LYS A 160 11.12 7.78 -0.01
N VAL A 161 9.85 7.76 -0.35
CA VAL A 161 9.35 7.22 -1.61
C VAL A 161 9.70 8.17 -2.75
N THR A 162 10.40 7.66 -3.76
CA THR A 162 10.88 8.47 -4.87
C THR A 162 10.78 7.74 -6.20
N ALA A 163 10.43 8.49 -7.26
CA ALA A 163 10.53 8.07 -8.65
C ALA A 163 11.60 8.94 -9.33
N ASP A 164 12.65 8.34 -9.85
CA ASP A 164 13.78 9.06 -10.49
C ASP A 164 14.33 10.22 -9.63
N GLY A 165 14.35 10.01 -8.30
CA GLY A 165 14.82 11.01 -7.32
C GLY A 165 13.78 12.04 -6.90
N ILE A 166 12.61 12.08 -7.53
CA ILE A 166 11.50 12.98 -7.19
C ILE A 166 10.61 12.32 -6.15
N ALA A 167 10.26 13.03 -5.08
CA ALA A 167 9.37 12.54 -4.04
C ALA A 167 7.97 12.25 -4.60
N VAL A 168 7.38 11.11 -4.17
CA VAL A 168 6.01 10.71 -4.52
C VAL A 168 5.20 10.63 -3.24
N ASP A 169 4.27 11.54 -3.07
CA ASP A 169 3.34 11.62 -1.95
C ASP A 169 2.00 10.91 -2.23
N GLN A 170 1.02 11.10 -1.36
CA GLN A 170 -0.29 10.45 -1.41
C GLN A 170 -0.17 8.92 -1.27
N VAL A 171 0.90 8.44 -0.64
CA VAL A 171 1.09 7.02 -0.35
C VAL A 171 0.07 6.58 0.69
N ASN A 172 -0.81 5.67 0.32
CA ASN A 172 -1.96 5.26 1.13
C ASN A 172 -1.87 3.78 1.50
N GLU A 173 -2.87 2.99 1.16
CA GLU A 173 -2.96 1.60 1.55
C GLU A 173 -1.78 0.77 1.02
N LEU A 174 -1.30 -0.18 1.83
CA LEU A 174 -0.03 -0.87 1.65
C LEU A 174 -0.17 -2.38 1.75
N GLU A 175 0.56 -3.11 0.88
CA GLU A 175 0.73 -4.56 1.01
C GLU A 175 2.16 -4.99 0.63
N VAL A 176 2.74 -5.92 1.38
CA VAL A 176 4.01 -6.55 1.00
C VAL A 176 3.76 -7.69 0.04
N VAL A 177 4.32 -7.58 -1.18
CA VAL A 177 4.22 -8.57 -2.25
C VAL A 177 5.62 -9.05 -2.64
N GLY A 178 5.99 -10.23 -2.18
CA GLY A 178 7.37 -10.71 -2.31
C GLY A 178 8.35 -9.81 -1.53
N ASP A 179 9.30 -9.22 -2.22
CA ASP A 179 10.33 -8.37 -1.62
C ASP A 179 10.02 -6.86 -1.77
N GLU A 180 8.83 -6.51 -2.25
CA GLU A 180 8.44 -5.13 -2.53
C GLU A 180 7.22 -4.72 -1.71
N ILE A 181 7.05 -3.41 -1.50
CA ILE A 181 5.82 -2.82 -0.98
C ILE A 181 5.01 -2.34 -2.17
N TYR A 182 3.75 -2.77 -2.23
CA TYR A 182 2.76 -2.21 -3.15
C TYR A 182 1.95 -1.18 -2.39
N ALA A 183 1.77 0.00 -2.97
CA ALA A 183 1.09 1.11 -2.34
C ALA A 183 0.06 1.74 -3.27
N ASN A 184 -1.18 1.89 -2.80
CA ASN A 184 -2.13 2.77 -3.47
C ASN A 184 -1.64 4.22 -3.40
N LEU A 185 -1.76 4.96 -4.50
CA LEU A 185 -1.59 6.41 -4.50
C LEU A 185 -2.97 7.05 -4.51
N TRP A 186 -3.32 7.73 -3.42
CA TRP A 186 -4.65 8.30 -3.21
C TRP A 186 -5.07 9.22 -4.34
N HIS A 187 -6.34 9.19 -4.70
CA HIS A 187 -6.94 9.87 -5.86
C HIS A 187 -6.37 9.48 -7.24
N THR A 188 -5.63 8.35 -7.31
CA THR A 188 -5.19 7.81 -8.60
C THR A 188 -5.70 6.39 -8.81
N ASN A 189 -5.51 5.85 -10.02
CA ASN A 189 -5.72 4.43 -10.31
C ASN A 189 -4.38 3.69 -10.43
N THR A 190 -3.37 4.15 -9.72
CA THR A 190 -2.00 3.64 -9.80
C THR A 190 -1.59 3.02 -8.47
N ILE A 191 -0.98 1.85 -8.55
CA ILE A 191 -0.24 1.26 -7.44
C ILE A 191 1.25 1.43 -7.73
N ALA A 192 1.99 1.97 -6.75
CA ALA A 192 3.44 2.05 -6.79
C ALA A 192 4.04 0.74 -6.23
N ARG A 193 5.03 0.18 -6.92
CA ARG A 193 5.91 -0.87 -6.40
C ARG A 193 7.14 -0.19 -5.83
N ILE A 194 7.48 -0.46 -4.58
CA ILE A 194 8.48 0.29 -3.81
C ILE A 194 9.49 -0.68 -3.21
N ASP A 195 10.77 -0.39 -3.39
CA ASP A 195 11.86 -1.10 -2.69
C ASP A 195 11.86 -0.67 -1.21
N PRO A 196 11.61 -1.59 -0.25
CA PRO A 196 11.56 -1.27 1.17
C PRO A 196 12.91 -0.84 1.78
N ALA A 197 14.02 -1.11 1.12
CA ALA A 197 15.35 -0.76 1.61
C ALA A 197 15.66 0.73 1.43
N ASN A 198 15.16 1.35 0.35
CA ASN A 198 15.57 2.71 -0.03
C ASN A 198 14.41 3.62 -0.47
N GLY A 199 13.18 3.09 -0.57
CA GLY A 199 11.99 3.83 -0.98
C GLY A 199 11.89 4.15 -2.47
N LYS A 200 12.78 3.62 -3.31
CA LYS A 200 12.70 3.83 -4.75
C LYS A 200 11.54 3.08 -5.36
N ILE A 201 10.81 3.75 -6.23
CA ILE A 201 9.78 3.10 -7.04
C ILE A 201 10.45 2.24 -8.11
N THR A 202 10.13 0.95 -8.11
CA THR A 202 10.64 -0.07 -9.02
C THR A 202 9.70 -0.35 -10.17
N GLY A 203 8.43 0.09 -10.07
CA GLY A 203 7.42 -0.10 -11.09
C GLY A 203 6.10 0.58 -10.75
N TRP A 204 5.31 0.81 -11.77
CA TRP A 204 3.96 1.33 -11.70
C TRP A 204 2.96 0.27 -12.16
N ILE A 205 1.83 0.14 -11.49
CA ILE A 205 0.71 -0.70 -11.93
C ILE A 205 -0.44 0.24 -12.27
N ASP A 206 -0.81 0.27 -13.55
CA ASP A 206 -1.91 1.11 -14.04
C ASP A 206 -3.22 0.31 -14.06
N LEU A 207 -4.11 0.63 -13.14
CA LEU A 207 -5.43 0.02 -12.99
C LEU A 207 -6.56 0.93 -13.51
N GLY A 208 -6.26 1.96 -14.32
CA GLY A 208 -7.24 2.92 -14.81
C GLY A 208 -8.41 2.34 -15.59
N LYS A 209 -8.27 1.10 -16.10
CA LYS A 209 -9.34 0.38 -16.82
C LYS A 209 -10.14 -0.60 -15.94
N LEU A 210 -9.74 -0.78 -14.67
CA LEU A 210 -10.34 -1.80 -13.80
C LEU A 210 -11.75 -1.40 -13.34
N TYR A 211 -11.89 -0.17 -12.87
CA TYR A 211 -13.15 0.34 -12.38
C TYR A 211 -13.31 1.82 -12.79
N PRO A 212 -14.12 2.11 -13.82
CA PRO A 212 -14.21 3.45 -14.40
C PRO A 212 -14.91 4.49 -13.52
N ALA A 213 -15.51 4.07 -12.40
CA ALA A 213 -16.21 4.96 -11.48
C ALA A 213 -15.32 5.55 -10.37
N ALA A 214 -14.01 5.29 -10.39
CA ALA A 214 -13.08 5.93 -9.46
C ALA A 214 -13.29 7.45 -9.44
N GLY A 215 -13.58 8.03 -8.28
CA GLY A 215 -13.86 9.45 -8.11
C GLY A 215 -15.26 9.92 -8.52
N LYS A 216 -16.18 9.02 -8.92
CA LYS A 216 -17.56 9.37 -9.32
C LYS A 216 -18.63 9.05 -8.29
N GLY A 217 -18.27 8.64 -7.08
CA GLY A 217 -19.23 8.50 -5.98
C GLY A 217 -19.78 9.85 -5.53
N PRO A 218 -20.87 9.88 -4.73
CA PRO A 218 -21.50 11.11 -4.24
C PRO A 218 -20.56 12.05 -3.50
N THR A 219 -19.47 11.51 -2.93
CA THR A 219 -18.48 12.25 -2.14
C THR A 219 -17.16 12.47 -2.87
N GLY A 220 -16.98 11.93 -4.08
CA GLY A 220 -15.66 11.91 -4.75
C GLY A 220 -14.64 10.93 -4.14
N GLU A 221 -15.02 10.21 -3.09
CA GLU A 221 -14.14 9.31 -2.32
C GLU A 221 -14.24 7.84 -2.73
N ASN A 222 -14.96 7.53 -3.81
CA ASN A 222 -15.05 6.16 -4.36
C ASN A 222 -13.77 5.79 -5.14
N VAL A 223 -12.64 5.87 -4.46
CA VAL A 223 -11.30 5.69 -5.04
C VAL A 223 -10.80 4.26 -4.83
N MET A 224 -9.84 3.87 -5.67
CA MET A 224 -9.11 2.62 -5.48
C MET A 224 -8.34 2.68 -4.15
N ASN A 225 -8.59 1.71 -3.28
CA ASN A 225 -7.92 1.55 -2.00
C ASN A 225 -8.13 0.13 -1.48
N GLY A 226 -7.06 -0.58 -1.19
CA GLY A 226 -7.07 -1.96 -0.73
C GLY A 226 -6.34 -2.89 -1.66
N ILE A 227 -5.23 -3.43 -1.17
CA ILE A 227 -4.37 -4.43 -1.81
C ILE A 227 -4.24 -5.61 -0.85
N ALA A 228 -4.43 -6.82 -1.34
CA ALA A 228 -4.18 -8.02 -0.54
C ALA A 228 -3.42 -9.06 -1.35
N TYR A 229 -2.55 -9.82 -0.69
CA TYR A 229 -1.72 -10.80 -1.36
C TYR A 229 -1.76 -12.17 -0.69
N ASP A 230 -2.10 -13.19 -1.47
CA ASP A 230 -1.94 -14.59 -1.10
C ASP A 230 -0.55 -15.06 -1.53
N ALA A 231 0.39 -15.08 -0.59
CA ALA A 231 1.77 -15.44 -0.86
C ALA A 231 1.94 -16.92 -1.23
N GLU A 232 1.07 -17.80 -0.75
CA GLU A 232 1.11 -19.24 -1.05
C GLU A 232 0.77 -19.51 -2.51
N LYS A 233 -0.34 -18.93 -2.99
CA LYS A 233 -0.84 -19.12 -4.36
C LYS A 233 -0.43 -18.00 -5.32
N LYS A 234 0.31 -17.01 -4.85
CA LYS A 234 0.77 -15.83 -5.60
C LYS A 234 -0.39 -15.11 -6.29
N ARG A 235 -1.47 -14.87 -5.53
CA ARG A 235 -2.65 -14.15 -6.00
C ARG A 235 -2.67 -12.73 -5.45
N LEU A 236 -2.88 -11.78 -6.34
CA LEU A 236 -2.98 -10.36 -6.00
C LEU A 236 -4.43 -9.90 -6.12
N PHE A 237 -4.96 -9.31 -5.06
CA PHE A 237 -6.31 -8.80 -4.98
C PHE A 237 -6.29 -7.29 -4.82
N VAL A 238 -7.22 -6.61 -5.48
CA VAL A 238 -7.39 -5.15 -5.37
C VAL A 238 -8.87 -4.79 -5.30
N THR A 239 -9.17 -3.74 -4.57
CA THR A 239 -10.51 -3.17 -4.44
C THR A 239 -10.47 -1.65 -4.30
N GLY A 240 -11.55 -1.03 -3.86
CA GLY A 240 -11.64 0.38 -3.56
C GLY A 240 -12.74 0.70 -2.57
N LYS A 241 -12.70 1.93 -2.05
CA LYS A 241 -13.72 2.47 -1.15
C LYS A 241 -15.08 2.42 -1.84
N LEU A 242 -16.07 1.77 -1.19
CA LEU A 242 -17.43 1.61 -1.70
C LEU A 242 -17.52 0.82 -3.03
N TRP A 243 -16.50 0.08 -3.39
CA TRP A 243 -16.56 -0.76 -4.59
C TRP A 243 -17.36 -2.04 -4.32
N PRO A 244 -18.19 -2.49 -5.27
CA PRO A 244 -18.99 -3.71 -5.09
C PRO A 244 -18.22 -5.00 -5.34
N LYS A 245 -16.91 -4.91 -5.65
CA LYS A 245 -16.11 -6.06 -6.08
C LYS A 245 -14.66 -5.97 -5.60
N VAL A 246 -14.11 -7.14 -5.27
CA VAL A 246 -12.66 -7.39 -5.21
C VAL A 246 -12.24 -8.08 -6.50
N TYR A 247 -11.13 -7.67 -7.07
CA TYR A 247 -10.59 -8.23 -8.30
C TYR A 247 -9.30 -8.97 -8.02
N GLU A 248 -9.21 -10.24 -8.42
CA GLU A 248 -7.95 -10.96 -8.53
C GLU A 248 -7.30 -10.61 -9.86
N ILE A 249 -6.08 -10.09 -9.83
CA ILE A 249 -5.38 -9.64 -11.03
C ILE A 249 -4.03 -10.32 -11.20
N LYS A 250 -3.59 -10.41 -12.45
CA LYS A 250 -2.21 -10.73 -12.83
C LYS A 250 -1.58 -9.54 -13.53
N LEU A 251 -0.36 -9.19 -13.15
CA LEU A 251 0.38 -8.13 -13.79
C LEU A 251 0.90 -8.58 -15.16
N VAL A 252 0.83 -7.67 -16.12
CA VAL A 252 1.33 -7.85 -17.48
C VAL A 252 2.30 -6.71 -17.77
N PRO A 253 3.58 -6.98 -18.06
CA PRO A 253 4.50 -5.91 -18.45
C PRO A 253 3.94 -5.16 -19.65
N ARG A 254 3.88 -3.82 -19.52
CA ARG A 254 3.55 -2.98 -20.68
C ARG A 254 4.78 -2.98 -21.58
N GLY A 255 4.69 -3.57 -22.79
CA GLY A 255 5.80 -3.62 -23.72
C GLY A 255 6.39 -2.24 -23.94
N GLY A 256 7.71 -2.10 -23.77
CA GLY A 256 8.43 -0.90 -24.16
C GLY A 256 8.24 -0.67 -25.66
N ARG A 257 7.89 0.56 -26.02
CA ARG A 257 7.91 1.01 -27.42
C ARG A 257 9.34 1.27 -27.86
#